data_bc63a1253c3119acb0a07658025e26e6
#
_entry.id   bc63a1253c3119acb0a07658025e26e6
#
_cell.length_a   1.000
_cell.length_b   1.000
_cell.length_c   1.000
_cell.angle_alpha   90.00
_cell.angle_beta   90.00
_cell.angle_gamma   90.00
#
_symmetry.space_group_name_H-M   'P 1'
#
loop_
_entity.id
_entity.type
_entity.pdbx_description
1 polymer ?
#
loop_
_entity_poly.entity_id
_entity_poly.type
_entity_poly.pdbx_seq_one_letter_code
_entity_poly.pdbx_strand_id
1 'polypeptide(L)'
;MTSLLQETLCEVHTQAPPPSKDFHHLTVTKSEVLWKIWRITFRPNQEKILPWAVKKLHKDFLLDEQLQKEMQSIFGKPMLDYVINLCQEHYDFLIRMPDSLIVHILSFLNTEDIRQLSKTCKRFWKLCNTEEFWERIQKLQDKYTLDAQTNRLPAYKKPLKVNQRSGHLMQRKQTTFF
;
A
#
# COMPACT_ATOMS: atom_id res chain seq x y z
N MET A 1 22.29 5.33 -4.17
CA MET A 1 20.85 5.36 -4.51
C MET A 1 20.12 4.45 -3.55
N THR A 2 19.25 5.00 -2.70
CA THR A 2 18.39 4.19 -1.83
C THR A 2 17.35 3.51 -2.71
N SER A 3 17.39 2.18 -2.77
CA SER A 3 16.39 1.38 -3.51
C SER A 3 15.01 1.62 -2.87
N LEU A 4 13.99 1.88 -3.68
CA LEU A 4 12.58 1.94 -3.23
C LEU A 4 12.10 0.57 -2.71
N LEU A 5 12.79 -0.50 -3.09
CA LEU A 5 12.56 -1.84 -2.58
C LEU A 5 13.51 -2.12 -1.42
N GLN A 6 12.96 -2.19 -0.22
CA GLN A 6 13.66 -2.71 0.96
C GLN A 6 13.89 -4.22 0.81
N GLU A 7 14.79 -4.81 1.61
CA GLU A 7 15.02 -6.26 1.61
C GLU A 7 13.73 -7.01 1.96
N THR A 8 13.02 -6.56 2.97
CA THR A 8 11.68 -7.07 3.32
C THR A 8 10.62 -6.30 2.55
N LEU A 9 9.89 -6.99 1.69
CA LEU A 9 8.82 -6.43 0.87
C LEU A 9 7.49 -6.37 1.61
N CYS A 10 7.20 -7.39 2.43
CA CYS A 10 5.97 -7.49 3.21
C CYS A 10 6.24 -8.23 4.50
N GLU A 11 5.64 -7.78 5.59
CA GLU A 11 5.67 -8.44 6.89
C GLU A 11 4.30 -8.34 7.54
N VAL A 12 3.73 -9.49 7.87
CA VAL A 12 2.38 -9.60 8.45
C VAL A 12 2.35 -10.67 9.51
N HIS A 13 1.65 -10.38 10.61
CA HIS A 13 1.36 -11.36 11.66
C HIS A 13 -0.13 -11.47 11.88
N THR A 14 -0.56 -12.69 12.14
CA THR A 14 -1.95 -12.99 12.44
C THR A 14 -2.03 -14.19 13.38
N GLN A 15 -3.18 -14.33 14.02
CA GLN A 15 -3.53 -15.51 14.78
C GLN A 15 -4.41 -16.40 13.91
N ALA A 16 -4.18 -17.71 13.97
CA ALA A 16 -5.02 -18.67 13.26
C ALA A 16 -6.50 -18.54 13.65
N PRO A 17 -7.43 -18.80 12.74
CA PRO A 17 -8.84 -18.83 13.06
C PRO A 17 -9.16 -19.93 14.10
N PRO A 18 -10.19 -19.73 14.94
CA PRO A 18 -10.63 -20.75 15.91
C PRO A 18 -10.91 -22.10 15.23
N PRO A 19 -10.60 -23.22 15.88
CA PRO A 19 -10.23 -23.39 17.28
C PRO A 19 -8.73 -23.23 17.58
N SER A 20 -7.88 -23.05 16.57
CA SER A 20 -6.45 -22.85 16.77
C SER A 20 -6.16 -21.50 17.45
N LYS A 21 -5.08 -21.45 18.24
CA LYS A 21 -4.54 -20.23 18.83
C LYS A 21 -3.13 -19.92 18.32
N ASP A 22 -2.70 -20.65 17.29
CA ASP A 22 -1.36 -20.54 16.76
C ASP A 22 -1.12 -19.14 16.17
N PHE A 23 0.09 -18.64 16.41
CA PHE A 23 0.48 -17.33 15.90
C PHE A 23 1.34 -17.53 14.66
N HIS A 24 1.02 -16.81 13.62
CA HIS A 24 1.66 -16.88 12.31
C HIS A 24 2.33 -15.55 11.97
N HIS A 25 3.56 -15.65 11.48
CA HIS A 25 4.34 -14.52 11.01
C HIS A 25 4.85 -14.83 9.59
N LEU A 26 4.41 -14.03 8.65
CA LEU A 26 4.77 -14.10 7.24
C LEU A 26 5.69 -12.94 6.90
N THR A 27 6.84 -13.26 6.31
CA THR A 27 7.80 -12.29 5.79
C THR A 27 8.08 -12.63 4.33
N VAL A 28 7.89 -11.68 3.44
CA VAL A 28 8.27 -11.79 2.03
C VAL A 28 9.46 -10.88 1.78
N THR A 29 10.58 -11.46 1.39
CA THR A 29 11.79 -10.74 0.98
C THR A 29 11.85 -10.62 -0.54
N LYS A 30 12.92 -10.06 -1.09
CA LYS A 30 13.12 -9.97 -2.55
C LYS A 30 13.26 -11.32 -3.26
N SER A 31 13.63 -12.37 -2.52
CA SER A 31 13.94 -13.67 -3.10
C SER A 31 13.14 -14.83 -2.51
N GLU A 32 12.59 -14.65 -1.31
CA GLU A 32 12.08 -15.75 -0.50
C GLU A 32 10.80 -15.37 0.24
N VAL A 33 9.95 -16.36 0.45
CA VAL A 33 8.80 -16.32 1.37
C VAL A 33 9.18 -17.10 2.62
N LEU A 34 9.13 -16.47 3.77
CA LEU A 34 9.41 -17.05 5.08
C LEU A 34 8.14 -17.01 5.94
N TRP A 35 7.65 -18.17 6.30
CA TRP A 35 6.47 -18.31 7.16
C TRP A 35 6.84 -19.03 8.45
N LYS A 36 6.74 -18.32 9.58
CA LYS A 36 6.99 -18.83 10.93
C LYS A 36 5.69 -19.09 11.66
N ILE A 37 5.62 -20.20 12.37
CA ILE A 37 4.43 -20.64 13.10
C ILE A 37 4.81 -20.93 14.54
N TRP A 38 4.18 -20.25 15.48
CA TRP A 38 4.27 -20.49 16.91
C TRP A 38 3.01 -21.22 17.38
N ARG A 39 3.17 -22.48 17.76
CA ARG A 39 2.08 -23.26 18.35
C ARG A 39 1.87 -22.86 19.80
N ILE A 40 0.76 -22.19 20.08
CA ILE A 40 0.38 -21.75 21.45
C ILE A 40 -0.51 -22.81 22.10
N THR A 41 -0.09 -24.04 22.11
CA THR A 41 -0.74 -25.10 22.91
C THR A 41 -0.02 -25.21 24.24
N PHE A 42 -0.74 -24.97 25.35
CA PHE A 42 -0.19 -25.21 26.68
C PHE A 42 0.10 -26.70 26.85
N ARG A 43 1.37 -27.06 27.01
CA ARG A 43 1.82 -28.40 27.35
C ARG A 43 2.65 -28.31 28.62
N PRO A 44 2.14 -28.80 29.77
CA PRO A 44 2.94 -28.89 30.97
C PRO A 44 4.12 -29.83 30.68
N ASN A 45 5.32 -29.45 31.04
CA ASN A 45 6.57 -30.23 30.91
C ASN A 45 7.22 -30.25 29.50
N GLN A 46 7.00 -29.30 28.63
CA GLN A 46 7.82 -29.21 27.40
C GLN A 46 8.83 -28.06 27.46
N GLU A 47 10.05 -28.36 26.98
CA GLU A 47 11.10 -27.38 26.71
C GLU A 47 10.64 -26.32 25.74
N LYS A 48 11.30 -25.14 25.71
CA LYS A 48 11.01 -24.04 24.81
C LYS A 48 10.99 -24.54 23.36
N ILE A 49 9.82 -24.60 22.75
CA ILE A 49 9.67 -24.97 21.36
C ILE A 49 9.97 -23.75 20.50
N LEU A 50 10.97 -23.88 19.64
CA LEU A 50 11.26 -22.89 18.60
C LEU A 50 10.12 -22.86 17.57
N PRO A 51 9.85 -21.70 16.95
CA PRO A 51 8.85 -21.64 15.92
C PRO A 51 9.21 -22.55 14.74
N TRP A 52 8.24 -23.27 14.25
CA TRP A 52 8.41 -23.96 12.97
C TRP A 52 8.46 -22.93 11.85
N ALA A 53 9.42 -23.06 10.94
CA ALA A 53 9.62 -22.12 9.84
C ALA A 53 9.62 -22.84 8.50
N VAL A 54 8.79 -22.38 7.59
CA VAL A 54 8.83 -22.75 6.17
C VAL A 54 9.49 -21.63 5.41
N LYS A 55 10.53 -21.97 4.65
CA LYS A 55 11.27 -21.05 3.80
C LYS A 55 11.23 -21.57 2.37
N LYS A 56 10.75 -20.76 1.43
CA LYS A 56 10.64 -21.10 0.01
C LYS A 56 11.16 -19.96 -0.85
N LEU A 57 11.84 -20.28 -1.94
CA LEU A 57 12.10 -19.30 -2.99
C LEU A 57 10.78 -18.87 -3.65
N HIS A 58 10.71 -17.67 -4.23
CA HIS A 58 9.50 -17.18 -4.91
C HIS A 58 8.99 -18.18 -5.97
N LYS A 59 9.89 -18.74 -6.77
CA LYS A 59 9.53 -19.73 -7.81
C LYS A 59 8.92 -20.99 -7.22
N ASP A 60 9.51 -21.50 -6.13
CA ASP A 60 9.04 -22.73 -5.47
C ASP A 60 7.70 -22.48 -4.77
N PHE A 61 7.51 -21.29 -4.18
CA PHE A 61 6.24 -20.89 -3.59
C PHE A 61 5.11 -20.81 -4.63
N LEU A 62 5.39 -20.29 -5.84
CA LEU A 62 4.40 -20.21 -6.91
C LEU A 62 3.94 -21.57 -7.44
N LEU A 63 4.77 -22.63 -7.28
CA LEU A 63 4.45 -24.00 -7.68
C LEU A 63 3.80 -24.81 -6.55
N ASP A 64 3.86 -24.34 -5.31
CA ASP A 64 3.38 -25.08 -4.14
C ASP A 64 1.92 -24.71 -3.81
N GLU A 65 0.98 -25.29 -4.53
CA GLU A 65 -0.46 -25.06 -4.31
C GLU A 65 -0.92 -25.42 -2.89
N GLN A 66 -0.30 -26.42 -2.27
CA GLN A 66 -0.67 -26.84 -0.92
C GLN A 66 -0.34 -25.74 0.09
N LEU A 67 0.87 -25.20 0.03
CA LEU A 67 1.30 -24.11 0.89
C LEU A 67 0.46 -22.84 0.67
N GLN A 68 0.07 -22.54 -0.59
CA GLN A 68 -0.82 -21.44 -0.92
C GLN A 68 -2.21 -21.60 -0.31
N LYS A 69 -2.79 -22.81 -0.36
CA LYS A 69 -4.09 -23.11 0.27
C LYS A 69 -4.04 -22.95 1.80
N GLU A 70 -2.95 -23.42 2.42
CA GLU A 70 -2.74 -23.24 3.86
C GLU A 70 -2.59 -21.74 4.21
N MET A 71 -1.81 -20.99 3.43
CA MET A 71 -1.66 -19.54 3.60
C MET A 71 -3.00 -18.82 3.44
N GLN A 72 -3.80 -19.19 2.45
CA GLN A 72 -5.13 -18.62 2.25
C GLN A 72 -6.06 -18.84 3.42
N SER A 73 -6.00 -20.01 4.07
CA SER A 73 -6.84 -20.34 5.22
C SER A 73 -6.51 -19.48 6.45
N ILE A 74 -5.27 -19.04 6.59
CA ILE A 74 -4.77 -18.28 7.75
C ILE A 74 -4.83 -16.77 7.51
N PHE A 75 -4.30 -16.31 6.38
CA PHE A 75 -4.14 -14.88 6.07
C PHE A 75 -5.27 -14.33 5.18
N GLY A 76 -6.09 -15.21 4.60
CA GLY A 76 -7.16 -14.86 3.66
C GLY A 76 -6.69 -14.69 2.21
N LYS A 77 -7.65 -14.75 1.29
CA LYS A 77 -7.39 -14.66 -0.15
C LYS A 77 -6.69 -13.35 -0.57
N PRO A 78 -7.09 -12.16 -0.08
CA PRO A 78 -6.44 -10.90 -0.51
C PRO A 78 -4.95 -10.87 -0.18
N MET A 79 -4.54 -11.46 0.96
CA MET A 79 -3.12 -11.53 1.33
C MET A 79 -2.37 -12.53 0.46
N LEU A 80 -2.96 -13.68 0.14
CA LEU A 80 -2.36 -14.64 -0.78
C LEU A 80 -2.12 -14.02 -2.16
N ASP A 81 -3.14 -13.35 -2.72
CA ASP A 81 -3.05 -12.68 -4.02
C ASP A 81 -1.93 -11.61 -4.01
N TYR A 82 -1.79 -10.87 -2.92
CA TYR A 82 -0.70 -9.89 -2.76
C TYR A 82 0.68 -10.55 -2.72
N VAL A 83 0.84 -11.66 -1.97
CA VAL A 83 2.11 -12.40 -1.93
C VAL A 83 2.46 -13.00 -3.29
N ILE A 84 1.49 -13.56 -4.02
CA ILE A 84 1.70 -14.07 -5.38
C ILE A 84 2.19 -12.95 -6.30
N ASN A 85 1.56 -11.77 -6.25
CA ASN A 85 1.99 -10.61 -7.03
C ASN A 85 3.44 -10.20 -6.69
N LEU A 86 3.81 -10.17 -5.40
CA LEU A 86 5.18 -9.88 -5.00
C LEU A 86 6.18 -10.92 -5.51
N CYS A 87 5.82 -12.22 -5.48
CA CYS A 87 6.64 -13.30 -6.01
C CYS A 87 6.79 -13.25 -7.54
N GLN A 88 5.85 -12.63 -8.24
CA GLN A 88 5.88 -12.35 -9.68
C GLN A 88 6.52 -11.00 -10.03
N GLU A 89 7.16 -10.35 -9.06
CA GLU A 89 7.81 -9.04 -9.21
C GLU A 89 6.83 -7.88 -9.52
N HIS A 90 5.53 -8.07 -9.27
CA HIS A 90 4.52 -7.02 -9.36
C HIS A 90 4.49 -6.19 -8.08
N TYR A 91 5.33 -5.16 -8.00
CA TYR A 91 5.49 -4.35 -6.80
C TYR A 91 4.56 -3.13 -6.80
N ASP A 92 4.02 -2.83 -5.62
CA ASP A 92 3.21 -1.65 -5.35
C ASP A 92 4.10 -0.41 -5.10
N PHE A 93 4.81 0.06 -6.11
CA PHE A 93 5.77 1.16 -6.00
C PHE A 93 5.15 2.46 -5.46
N LEU A 94 3.91 2.76 -5.82
CA LEU A 94 3.26 4.00 -5.42
C LEU A 94 3.13 4.12 -3.88
N ILE A 95 2.82 3.01 -3.20
CA ILE A 95 2.77 2.98 -1.73
C ILE A 95 4.16 3.11 -1.09
N ARG A 96 5.22 2.71 -1.79
CA ARG A 96 6.60 2.73 -1.30
C ARG A 96 7.33 4.04 -1.55
N MET A 97 6.80 4.90 -2.39
CA MET A 97 7.38 6.20 -2.69
C MET A 97 7.29 7.16 -1.50
N PRO A 98 8.26 8.07 -1.32
CA PRO A 98 8.17 9.15 -0.34
C PRO A 98 7.04 10.11 -0.70
N ASP A 99 6.42 10.70 0.32
CA ASP A 99 5.25 11.57 0.14
C ASP A 99 5.53 12.77 -0.76
N SER A 100 6.75 13.31 -0.72
CA SER A 100 7.17 14.42 -1.61
C SER A 100 7.07 14.04 -3.09
N LEU A 101 7.45 12.81 -3.45
CA LEU A 101 7.35 12.31 -4.82
C LEU A 101 5.91 12.01 -5.21
N ILE A 102 5.12 11.45 -4.28
CA ILE A 102 3.68 11.23 -4.49
C ILE A 102 2.98 12.57 -4.79
N VAL A 103 3.22 13.60 -3.96
CA VAL A 103 2.65 14.94 -4.17
C VAL A 103 3.04 15.48 -5.55
N HIS A 104 4.30 15.30 -5.96
CA HIS A 104 4.76 15.73 -7.28
C HIS A 104 4.02 15.00 -8.42
N ILE A 105 3.85 13.68 -8.31
CA ILE A 105 3.09 12.88 -9.29
C ILE A 105 1.63 13.34 -9.33
N LEU A 106 1.01 13.54 -8.17
CA LEU A 106 -0.39 13.93 -8.07
C LEU A 106 -0.64 15.36 -8.59
N SER A 107 0.38 16.22 -8.64
CA SER A 107 0.25 17.57 -9.22
C SER A 107 -0.07 17.58 -10.73
N PHE A 108 0.14 16.45 -11.42
CA PHE A 108 -0.24 16.29 -12.83
C PHE A 108 -1.68 15.81 -13.04
N LEU A 109 -2.36 15.41 -11.96
CA LEU A 109 -3.75 14.94 -11.98
C LEU A 109 -4.71 16.10 -11.74
N ASN A 110 -5.98 15.93 -12.15
CA ASN A 110 -7.05 16.82 -11.78
C ASN A 110 -7.52 16.55 -10.34
N THR A 111 -8.26 17.49 -9.77
CA THR A 111 -8.76 17.41 -8.38
C THR A 111 -9.68 16.21 -8.16
N GLU A 112 -10.48 15.84 -9.18
CA GLU A 112 -11.42 14.73 -9.07
C GLU A 112 -10.67 13.39 -9.01
N ASP A 113 -9.67 13.19 -9.85
CA ASP A 113 -8.84 11.98 -9.84
C ASP A 113 -8.08 11.82 -8.52
N ILE A 114 -7.55 12.93 -7.96
CA ILE A 114 -6.93 12.93 -6.63
C ILE A 114 -7.92 12.50 -5.55
N ARG A 115 -9.19 12.97 -5.62
CA ARG A 115 -10.24 12.55 -4.69
C ARG A 115 -10.59 11.06 -4.83
N GLN A 116 -10.60 10.52 -6.05
CA GLN A 116 -10.82 9.09 -6.24
C GLN A 116 -9.65 8.28 -5.67
N LEU A 117 -8.42 8.71 -5.93
CA LEU A 117 -7.23 8.07 -5.37
C LEU A 117 -7.24 8.09 -3.84
N SER A 118 -7.69 9.16 -3.20
CA SER A 118 -7.77 9.25 -1.74
C SER A 118 -8.69 8.20 -1.11
N LYS A 119 -9.63 7.63 -1.87
CA LYS A 119 -10.54 6.58 -1.39
C LYS A 119 -9.92 5.17 -1.46
N THR A 120 -8.80 5.00 -2.14
CA THR A 120 -8.21 3.68 -2.40
C THR A 120 -7.52 3.06 -1.19
N CYS A 121 -6.81 3.86 -0.39
CA CYS A 121 -6.15 3.36 0.81
C CYS A 121 -5.99 4.44 1.90
N LYS A 122 -5.77 3.98 3.15
CA LYS A 122 -5.60 4.85 4.32
C LYS A 122 -4.44 5.85 4.19
N ARG A 123 -3.36 5.48 3.48
CA ARG A 123 -2.22 6.36 3.26
C ARG A 123 -2.58 7.55 2.39
N PHE A 124 -3.19 7.29 1.22
CA PHE A 124 -3.63 8.37 0.33
C PHE A 124 -4.73 9.21 0.94
N TRP A 125 -5.64 8.59 1.70
CA TRP A 125 -6.63 9.32 2.46
C TRP A 125 -6.00 10.31 3.43
N LYS A 126 -5.01 9.89 4.22
CA LYS A 126 -4.29 10.76 5.16
C LYS A 126 -3.54 11.88 4.42
N LEU A 127 -2.82 11.53 3.35
CA LEU A 127 -2.03 12.48 2.58
C LEU A 127 -2.90 13.56 1.93
N CYS A 128 -3.98 13.17 1.25
CA CYS A 128 -4.85 14.09 0.52
C CYS A 128 -5.81 14.89 1.42
N ASN A 129 -5.92 14.54 2.71
CA ASN A 129 -6.82 15.23 3.66
C ASN A 129 -6.13 16.38 4.40
N THR A 130 -4.84 16.62 4.16
CA THR A 130 -4.09 17.73 4.78
C THR A 130 -4.20 18.99 3.92
N GLU A 131 -4.31 20.15 4.58
CA GLU A 131 -4.33 21.44 3.91
C GLU A 131 -3.01 21.72 3.18
N GLU A 132 -1.89 21.37 3.83
CA GLU A 132 -0.54 21.47 3.25
C GLU A 132 -0.38 20.75 1.91
N PHE A 133 -1.07 19.61 1.74
CA PHE A 133 -1.06 18.87 0.49
C PHE A 133 -1.66 19.69 -0.65
N TRP A 134 -2.82 20.30 -0.44
CA TRP A 134 -3.50 21.09 -1.46
C TRP A 134 -2.76 22.36 -1.81
N GLU A 135 -2.16 23.04 -0.82
CA GLU A 135 -1.28 24.18 -1.08
C GLU A 135 -0.06 23.81 -1.94
N ARG A 136 0.57 22.66 -1.65
CA ARG A 136 1.69 22.17 -2.46
C ARG A 136 1.28 21.81 -3.88
N ILE A 137 0.14 21.13 -4.05
CA ILE A 137 -0.42 20.80 -5.37
C ILE A 137 -0.64 22.09 -6.16
N GLN A 138 -1.28 23.09 -5.58
CA GLN A 138 -1.56 24.35 -6.25
C GLN A 138 -0.26 25.07 -6.68
N LYS A 139 0.71 25.19 -5.76
CA LYS A 139 2.02 25.79 -6.08
C LYS A 139 2.75 25.07 -7.22
N LEU A 140 2.69 23.75 -7.27
CA LEU A 140 3.30 22.96 -8.35
C LEU A 140 2.55 23.16 -9.67
N GLN A 141 1.23 23.14 -9.66
CA GLN A 141 0.39 23.37 -10.85
C GLN A 141 0.59 24.77 -11.42
N ASP A 142 0.64 25.80 -10.58
CA ASP A 142 0.93 27.19 -10.98
C ASP A 142 2.31 27.32 -11.62
N LYS A 143 3.32 26.67 -11.04
CA LYS A 143 4.67 26.64 -11.60
C LYS A 143 4.69 26.02 -13.02
N TYR A 144 4.01 24.88 -13.20
CA TYR A 144 3.94 24.24 -14.53
C TYR A 144 3.16 25.07 -15.56
N THR A 145 2.14 25.81 -15.14
CA THR A 145 1.43 26.72 -16.05
C THR A 145 2.30 27.87 -16.49
N LEU A 146 3.11 28.45 -15.61
CA LEU A 146 4.07 29.52 -15.93
C LEU A 146 5.17 28.99 -16.85
N ASP A 147 5.77 27.83 -16.55
CA ASP A 147 6.80 27.22 -17.38
C ASP A 147 6.27 26.82 -18.77
N ALA A 148 5.00 26.44 -18.88
CA ALA A 148 4.35 26.11 -20.15
C ALA A 148 4.06 27.38 -21.00
N GLN A 149 3.91 28.55 -20.37
CA GLN A 149 3.74 29.82 -21.07
C GLN A 149 5.05 30.41 -21.56
N THR A 150 6.15 30.18 -20.81
CA THR A 150 7.48 30.72 -21.11
C THR A 150 8.28 29.82 -22.07
N ASN A 151 8.11 28.50 -22.01
CA ASN A 151 8.74 27.53 -22.88
C ASN A 151 7.70 26.91 -23.81
N ARG A 152 7.96 26.89 -25.14
CA ARG A 152 7.19 26.13 -26.15
C ARG A 152 7.38 24.63 -25.91
N LEU A 153 6.76 24.09 -24.84
CA LEU A 153 6.76 22.67 -24.54
C LEU A 153 5.86 21.91 -25.52
N PRO A 154 6.23 20.67 -25.88
CA PRO A 154 5.45 19.82 -26.78
C PRO A 154 4.01 19.64 -26.29
N ALA A 155 3.06 19.54 -27.20
CA ALA A 155 1.60 19.58 -26.97
C ALA A 155 1.03 18.58 -25.95
N TYR A 156 1.76 17.51 -25.61
CA TYR A 156 1.34 16.52 -24.60
C TYR A 156 1.49 16.97 -23.14
N LYS A 157 2.11 18.15 -22.90
CA LYS A 157 2.28 18.74 -21.55
C LYS A 157 1.33 19.91 -21.27
N LYS A 158 0.26 20.07 -22.04
CA LYS A 158 -0.74 21.10 -21.72
C LYS A 158 -1.52 20.68 -20.47
N PRO A 159 -1.45 21.45 -19.36
CA PRO A 159 -2.31 21.18 -18.20
C PRO A 159 -3.77 21.34 -18.62
N LEU A 160 -4.59 20.38 -18.26
CA LEU A 160 -6.04 20.47 -18.43
C LEU A 160 -6.54 21.71 -17.68
N LYS A 161 -7.16 22.66 -18.40
CA LYS A 161 -7.76 23.85 -17.79
C LYS A 161 -8.83 23.40 -16.81
N VAL A 162 -8.56 23.50 -15.51
CA VAL A 162 -9.54 23.31 -14.46
C VAL A 162 -10.47 24.53 -14.49
N ASN A 163 -11.71 24.31 -14.87
CA ASN A 163 -12.77 25.31 -14.76
C ASN A 163 -13.01 25.56 -13.26
N GLN A 164 -12.49 26.67 -12.75
CA GLN A 164 -12.81 27.17 -11.40
C GLN A 164 -14.28 27.57 -11.35
N ARG A 165 -15.16 26.61 -11.07
CA ARG A 165 -16.48 26.93 -10.53
C ARG A 165 -16.34 26.99 -9.02
N SER A 166 -16.48 28.21 -8.49
CA SER A 166 -16.58 28.58 -7.09
C SER A 166 -17.38 27.54 -6.29
N GLY A 167 -16.72 26.79 -5.43
CA GLY A 167 -17.36 25.91 -4.46
C GLY A 167 -17.84 26.73 -3.27
N HIS A 168 -19.13 26.96 -3.18
CA HIS A 168 -19.78 27.40 -1.95
C HIS A 168 -19.44 26.44 -0.80
N LEU A 169 -18.94 27.02 0.28
CA LEU A 169 -18.78 26.32 1.57
C LEU A 169 -20.14 25.76 2.01
N MET A 170 -20.31 24.45 1.94
CA MET A 170 -21.40 23.78 2.66
C MET A 170 -20.97 23.54 4.10
N GLN A 171 -21.52 24.33 5.01
CA GLN A 171 -21.47 24.07 6.46
C GLN A 171 -22.08 22.69 6.75
N ARG A 172 -21.27 21.78 7.28
CA ARG A 172 -21.74 20.49 7.82
C ARG A 172 -22.54 20.73 9.08
N LYS A 173 -23.84 20.53 9.01
CA LYS A 173 -24.67 20.28 10.20
C LYS A 173 -24.25 18.93 10.82
N GLN A 174 -23.82 18.98 12.07
CA GLN A 174 -23.63 17.79 12.90
C GLN A 174 -24.99 17.14 13.15
N THR A 175 -25.21 15.95 12.63
CA THR A 175 -26.27 15.05 13.08
C THR A 175 -25.65 14.05 14.04
N THR A 176 -25.92 14.23 15.31
CA THR A 176 -25.78 13.25 16.39
C THR A 176 -26.73 12.09 16.11
N PHE A 177 -26.20 10.88 15.99
CA PHE A 177 -26.99 9.66 16.11
C PHE A 177 -26.72 9.03 17.48
N PHE A 178 -27.82 8.75 18.17
CA PHE A 178 -27.92 7.93 19.36
C PHE A 178 -27.53 6.48 19.07
#